data_e0d3370f4e20b76c3d672305f083072a
#
_entry.id   e0d3370f4e20b76c3d672305f083072a
#
_cell.length_a   1.000
_cell.length_b   1.000
_cell.length_c   1.000
_cell.angle_alpha   90.00
_cell.angle_beta   90.00
_cell.angle_gamma   90.00
#
_symmetry.space_group_name_H-M   'P 1'
#
loop_
_entity.id
_entity.type
_entity.pdbx_description
1 polymer ?
#
loop_
_entity_poly.entity_id
_entity_poly.type
_entity_poly.pdbx_seq_one_letter_code
_entity_poly.pdbx_strand_id
1 'polypeptide(L)'
;MRVTQLVRQMMGNMTVRLSWGLVLATFSLLVVLACGVGLYALHHGAAIVQATNDLQLQQAAFTEFAAYVRWALIGVVVITALTVAVVIWGVTANVLRPLDRLVGYFERMAQGDLSQHIIAPGNNEIGRLYSAMAHMQGSLSETVGVVRQSGASIFERAQQIASGNNDLSSRTEQQASSLEETASSMEQLASTVGHNADNARQASQLAGDATLTARRSGEEVGNIVETMQEISASSHQVADIITVIDNLAFQTNILALNASVEAARAGEHGKGFAVVAQEVRSLASRSANAAKEIRTLIDTSLGKVDAGTQRVNHAGQTMQDLVAAVQRVSDIMDEIAAASEEQSNGIGQVNQAVAQMDQVVQQNAQLVQQAARNANELEGEAARLREAVERFRVTGAVGVPIVTSAILPSTASAPSRRGTSKAVVDEWEAF
;
A
#
# COMPACT_ATOMS: atom_id res chain seq x y z
N MET A 1 51.84 -61.84 -19.73
CA MET A 1 50.95 -60.69 -19.36
C MET A 1 50.37 -60.75 -17.96
N ARG A 2 49.94 -61.91 -17.41
CA ARG A 2 49.31 -62.00 -16.06
C ARG A 2 50.31 -61.73 -14.89
N VAL A 3 51.55 -62.16 -14.99
CA VAL A 3 52.56 -62.01 -13.89
C VAL A 3 52.96 -60.55 -13.71
N THR A 4 53.12 -59.79 -14.78
CA THR A 4 53.44 -58.37 -14.74
C THR A 4 52.31 -57.52 -14.16
N GLN A 5 51.04 -57.89 -14.37
CA GLN A 5 49.88 -57.26 -13.76
C GLN A 5 49.80 -57.55 -12.25
N LEU A 6 50.03 -58.79 -11.83
CA LEU A 6 50.00 -59.22 -10.46
C LEU A 6 51.09 -58.51 -9.63
N VAL A 7 52.32 -58.48 -10.19
CA VAL A 7 53.42 -57.74 -9.56
C VAL A 7 53.12 -56.23 -9.44
N ARG A 8 52.52 -55.66 -10.47
CA ARG A 8 52.14 -54.23 -10.42
C ARG A 8 51.05 -53.95 -9.41
N GLN A 9 50.12 -54.89 -9.21
CA GLN A 9 49.04 -54.74 -8.23
C GLN A 9 49.56 -54.94 -6.79
N MET A 10 50.47 -55.88 -6.56
CA MET A 10 51.15 -56.05 -5.26
C MET A 10 52.03 -54.82 -4.92
N MET A 11 52.83 -54.34 -5.89
CA MET A 11 53.66 -53.17 -5.67
C MET A 11 52.85 -51.88 -5.45
N GLY A 12 51.65 -51.71 -6.10
CA GLY A 12 50.78 -50.56 -5.92
C GLY A 12 50.14 -50.48 -4.48
N ASN A 13 50.03 -51.62 -3.82
CA ASN A 13 49.47 -51.65 -2.44
C ASN A 13 50.52 -51.67 -1.34
N MET A 14 51.82 -51.79 -1.68
CA MET A 14 52.91 -51.73 -0.71
C MET A 14 53.13 -50.28 -0.27
N THR A 15 53.25 -50.09 1.06
CA THR A 15 53.59 -48.76 1.59
C THR A 15 55.01 -48.37 1.13
N VAL A 16 55.22 -47.06 0.93
CA VAL A 16 56.54 -46.52 0.54
C VAL A 16 57.59 -46.92 1.58
N ARG A 17 57.23 -46.96 2.85
CA ARG A 17 58.13 -47.42 3.98
C ARG A 17 58.53 -48.87 3.81
N LEU A 18 57.61 -49.76 3.45
CA LEU A 18 57.89 -51.19 3.26
C LEU A 18 58.81 -51.40 2.03
N SER A 19 58.53 -50.64 0.94
CA SER A 19 59.39 -50.68 -0.29
C SER A 19 60.83 -50.27 0.00
N TRP A 20 61.04 -49.19 0.76
CA TRP A 20 62.36 -48.75 1.18
C TRP A 20 63.02 -49.73 2.16
N GLY A 21 62.26 -50.30 3.08
CA GLY A 21 62.75 -51.32 4.01
C GLY A 21 63.26 -52.55 3.25
N LEU A 22 62.53 -53.02 2.23
CA LEU A 22 62.96 -54.16 1.37
C LEU A 22 64.21 -53.79 0.57
N VAL A 23 64.30 -52.58 0.00
CA VAL A 23 65.50 -52.11 -0.72
C VAL A 23 66.72 -52.09 0.18
N LEU A 24 66.58 -51.49 1.38
CA LEU A 24 67.68 -51.46 2.35
C LEU A 24 68.09 -52.86 2.80
N ALA A 25 67.13 -53.77 3.03
CA ALA A 25 67.40 -55.15 3.41
C ALA A 25 68.16 -55.94 2.32
N THR A 26 67.71 -55.79 1.03
CA THR A 26 68.40 -56.41 -0.13
C THR A 26 69.78 -55.87 -0.34
N PHE A 27 69.96 -54.55 -0.21
CA PHE A 27 71.26 -53.92 -0.34
C PHE A 27 72.22 -54.36 0.81
N SER A 28 71.76 -54.40 2.04
CA SER A 28 72.50 -54.89 3.21
C SER A 28 72.93 -56.34 3.03
N LEU A 29 72.03 -57.20 2.50
CA LEU A 29 72.33 -58.61 2.20
C LEU A 29 73.41 -58.75 1.13
N LEU A 30 73.33 -57.93 0.06
CA LEU A 30 74.36 -57.89 -1.02
C LEU A 30 75.74 -57.47 -0.48
N VAL A 31 75.76 -56.44 0.39
CA VAL A 31 77.00 -55.99 1.06
C VAL A 31 77.57 -57.09 1.93
N VAL A 32 76.76 -57.76 2.73
CA VAL A 32 77.21 -58.94 3.59
C VAL A 32 77.73 -60.05 2.71
N LEU A 33 77.05 -60.35 1.57
CA LEU A 33 77.46 -61.38 0.64
C LEU A 33 78.77 -61.03 -0.08
N ALA A 34 78.95 -59.80 -0.48
CA ALA A 34 80.20 -59.27 -1.08
C ALA A 34 81.41 -59.38 -0.06
N CYS A 35 81.12 -58.89 1.19
CA CYS A 35 82.12 -59.00 2.24
C CYS A 35 82.44 -60.48 2.59
N GLY A 36 81.44 -61.34 2.58
CA GLY A 36 81.61 -62.82 2.83
C GLY A 36 82.47 -63.47 1.76
N VAL A 37 82.18 -63.14 0.47
CA VAL A 37 83.05 -63.63 -0.65
C VAL A 37 84.48 -63.10 -0.51
N GLY A 38 84.64 -61.82 -0.11
CA GLY A 38 85.96 -61.19 0.07
C GLY A 38 86.73 -61.88 1.23
N LEU A 39 86.14 -62.10 2.35
CA LEU A 39 86.73 -62.78 3.52
C LEU A 39 87.06 -64.26 3.22
N TYR A 40 86.17 -65.00 2.52
CA TYR A 40 86.41 -66.33 2.05
C TYR A 40 87.60 -66.41 1.07
N ALA A 41 87.70 -65.47 0.15
CA ALA A 41 88.81 -65.32 -0.74
C ALA A 41 90.14 -65.06 -0.07
N LEU A 42 90.16 -64.17 0.94
CA LEU A 42 91.37 -63.92 1.76
C LEU A 42 91.80 -65.15 2.58
N HIS A 43 90.86 -65.82 3.26
CA HIS A 43 91.15 -66.98 4.13
C HIS A 43 91.60 -68.15 3.32
N HIS A 44 90.91 -68.51 2.23
CA HIS A 44 91.27 -69.67 1.38
C HIS A 44 92.51 -69.44 0.59
N GLY A 45 92.74 -68.21 0.07
CA GLY A 45 93.93 -67.79 -0.61
C GLY A 45 95.15 -67.89 0.22
N ALA A 46 95.07 -67.46 1.51
CA ALA A 46 96.16 -67.65 2.52
C ALA A 46 96.43 -69.12 2.82
N ALA A 47 95.39 -69.97 2.92
CA ALA A 47 95.56 -71.38 3.14
C ALA A 47 96.23 -72.14 1.97
N ILE A 48 95.92 -71.77 0.74
CA ILE A 48 96.59 -72.35 -0.45
C ILE A 48 98.06 -71.98 -0.49
N VAL A 49 98.43 -70.78 -0.10
CA VAL A 49 99.84 -70.32 -0.03
C VAL A 49 100.59 -71.07 1.09
N GLN A 50 99.96 -71.53 2.17
CA GLN A 50 100.63 -72.22 3.29
C GLN A 50 100.68 -73.73 3.12
N ALA A 51 99.84 -74.37 2.29
CA ALA A 51 99.63 -75.79 2.25
C ALA A 51 100.57 -76.60 1.35
N THR A 52 101.41 -76.03 0.53
CA THR A 52 102.23 -76.74 -0.49
C THR A 52 103.57 -76.04 -0.69
N ASN A 53 104.73 -76.81 -0.55
CA ASN A 53 106.12 -76.30 -0.80
C ASN A 53 106.56 -76.38 -2.31
N ASP A 54 105.67 -76.90 -3.18
CA ASP A 54 105.94 -76.98 -4.60
C ASP A 54 105.33 -75.81 -5.38
N LEU A 55 106.13 -74.93 -5.89
CA LEU A 55 105.79 -73.68 -6.54
C LEU A 55 104.84 -73.86 -7.80
N GLN A 56 104.92 -74.98 -8.53
CA GLN A 56 104.13 -75.20 -9.72
C GLN A 56 102.67 -75.63 -9.37
N LEU A 57 102.48 -76.45 -8.40
CA LEU A 57 101.19 -76.89 -7.86
C LEU A 57 100.44 -75.75 -7.11
N GLN A 58 101.18 -74.89 -6.39
CA GLN A 58 100.73 -73.70 -5.75
C GLN A 58 100.17 -72.62 -6.74
N GLN A 59 100.87 -72.41 -7.85
CA GLN A 59 100.43 -71.53 -8.89
C GLN A 59 99.17 -72.01 -9.61
N ALA A 60 99.06 -73.33 -9.91
CA ALA A 60 97.90 -73.88 -10.56
C ALA A 60 96.64 -73.80 -9.72
N ALA A 61 96.77 -74.15 -8.38
CA ALA A 61 95.66 -74.07 -7.44
C ALA A 61 95.18 -72.61 -7.18
N PHE A 62 96.17 -71.70 -7.12
CA PHE A 62 95.88 -70.26 -6.95
C PHE A 62 95.20 -69.62 -8.21
N THR A 63 95.62 -70.06 -9.41
CA THR A 63 95.00 -69.56 -10.64
C THR A 63 93.52 -70.07 -10.82
N GLU A 64 93.25 -71.33 -10.49
CA GLU A 64 91.83 -71.88 -10.46
C GLU A 64 91.03 -71.17 -9.36
N PHE A 65 91.50 -71.02 -8.17
CA PHE A 65 90.82 -70.29 -7.12
C PHE A 65 90.58 -68.85 -7.46
N ALA A 66 91.59 -68.09 -8.01
CA ALA A 66 91.39 -66.75 -8.47
C ALA A 66 90.38 -66.62 -9.58
N ALA A 67 90.24 -67.65 -10.49
CA ALA A 67 89.19 -67.70 -11.47
C ALA A 67 87.78 -67.82 -10.84
N TYR A 68 87.61 -68.69 -9.83
CA TYR A 68 86.33 -68.83 -9.09
C TYR A 68 85.96 -67.50 -8.37
N VAL A 69 86.90 -66.84 -7.68
CA VAL A 69 86.67 -65.59 -7.00
C VAL A 69 86.31 -64.50 -7.99
N ARG A 70 87.01 -64.43 -9.13
CA ARG A 70 86.71 -63.48 -10.18
C ARG A 70 85.28 -63.64 -10.71
N TRP A 71 84.84 -64.89 -11.02
CA TRP A 71 83.45 -65.11 -11.47
C TRP A 71 82.43 -64.86 -10.38
N ALA A 72 82.71 -65.16 -9.14
CA ALA A 72 81.88 -64.82 -8.02
C ALA A 72 81.70 -63.32 -7.79
N LEU A 73 82.78 -62.52 -7.95
CA LEU A 73 82.75 -61.07 -7.89
C LEU A 73 81.98 -60.47 -9.04
N ILE A 74 82.19 -61.01 -10.28
CA ILE A 74 81.41 -60.57 -11.43
C ILE A 74 79.93 -60.84 -11.24
N GLY A 75 79.57 -62.03 -10.66
CA GLY A 75 78.21 -62.39 -10.34
C GLY A 75 77.57 -61.41 -9.34
N VAL A 76 78.28 -61.04 -8.26
CA VAL A 76 77.84 -60.08 -7.28
C VAL A 76 77.61 -58.67 -7.90
N VAL A 77 78.56 -58.23 -8.76
CA VAL A 77 78.39 -56.94 -9.47
C VAL A 77 77.20 -56.96 -10.38
N VAL A 78 76.97 -58.01 -11.18
CA VAL A 78 75.79 -58.15 -12.04
C VAL A 78 74.49 -58.17 -11.28
N ILE A 79 74.43 -58.93 -10.19
CA ILE A 79 73.23 -58.99 -9.33
C ILE A 79 72.95 -57.61 -8.70
N THR A 80 73.99 -56.92 -8.21
CA THR A 80 73.88 -55.58 -7.65
C THR A 80 73.37 -54.58 -8.69
N ALA A 81 73.91 -54.58 -9.90
CA ALA A 81 73.46 -53.72 -11.02
C ALA A 81 72.03 -53.98 -11.40
N LEU A 82 71.62 -55.25 -11.48
CA LEU A 82 70.22 -55.65 -11.72
C LEU A 82 69.30 -55.18 -10.61
N THR A 83 69.69 -55.35 -9.35
CA THR A 83 68.92 -54.91 -8.20
C THR A 83 68.73 -53.41 -8.20
N VAL A 84 69.76 -52.61 -8.44
CA VAL A 84 69.73 -51.16 -8.55
C VAL A 84 68.78 -50.75 -9.71
N ALA A 85 68.85 -51.38 -10.85
CA ALA A 85 67.98 -51.11 -11.99
C ALA A 85 66.49 -51.35 -11.66
N VAL A 86 66.19 -52.46 -10.99
CA VAL A 86 64.82 -52.81 -10.53
C VAL A 86 64.33 -51.76 -9.50
N VAL A 87 65.16 -51.36 -8.58
CA VAL A 87 64.84 -50.33 -7.56
C VAL A 87 64.57 -48.98 -8.21
N ILE A 88 65.44 -48.53 -9.10
CA ILE A 88 65.20 -47.25 -9.84
C ILE A 88 63.92 -47.32 -10.63
N TRP A 89 63.66 -48.45 -11.34
CA TRP A 89 62.43 -48.64 -12.08
C TRP A 89 61.20 -48.67 -11.14
N GLY A 90 61.25 -49.32 -10.00
CA GLY A 90 60.18 -49.42 -9.01
C GLY A 90 59.87 -48.07 -8.40
N VAL A 91 60.88 -47.27 -7.97
CA VAL A 91 60.70 -45.95 -7.39
C VAL A 91 60.15 -44.96 -8.47
N THR A 92 60.67 -45.06 -9.68
CA THR A 92 60.19 -44.21 -10.79
C THR A 92 58.71 -44.49 -11.12
N ALA A 93 58.34 -45.80 -11.19
CA ALA A 93 56.98 -46.22 -11.59
C ALA A 93 55.94 -45.98 -10.48
N ASN A 94 56.31 -46.20 -9.22
CA ASN A 94 55.32 -46.24 -8.09
C ASN A 94 55.35 -44.97 -7.22
N VAL A 95 56.40 -44.12 -7.33
CA VAL A 95 56.51 -42.88 -6.52
C VAL A 95 56.61 -41.67 -7.44
N LEU A 96 57.64 -41.55 -8.28
CA LEU A 96 57.95 -40.33 -9.04
C LEU A 96 56.83 -40.02 -10.05
N ARG A 97 56.46 -40.97 -10.91
CA ARG A 97 55.38 -40.79 -11.92
C ARG A 97 54.03 -40.45 -11.30
N PRO A 98 53.56 -41.11 -10.27
CA PRO A 98 52.32 -40.69 -9.57
C PRO A 98 52.43 -39.27 -8.97
N LEU A 99 53.55 -38.91 -8.34
CA LEU A 99 53.73 -37.57 -7.80
C LEU A 99 53.75 -36.49 -8.90
N ASP A 100 54.41 -36.78 -10.03
CA ASP A 100 54.40 -35.87 -11.19
C ASP A 100 52.97 -35.64 -11.74
N ARG A 101 52.19 -36.70 -11.84
CA ARG A 101 50.73 -36.59 -12.21
C ARG A 101 49.98 -35.75 -11.17
N LEU A 102 50.27 -35.92 -9.92
CA LEU A 102 49.60 -35.22 -8.83
C LEU A 102 49.90 -33.71 -8.89
N VAL A 103 51.15 -33.34 -9.19
CA VAL A 103 51.54 -31.95 -9.51
C VAL A 103 50.71 -31.40 -10.67
N GLY A 104 50.60 -32.18 -11.77
CA GLY A 104 49.75 -31.78 -12.91
C GLY A 104 48.29 -31.57 -12.57
N TYR A 105 47.73 -32.34 -11.65
CA TYR A 105 46.38 -32.11 -11.15
C TYR A 105 46.29 -30.80 -10.34
N PHE A 106 47.25 -30.51 -9.46
CA PHE A 106 47.31 -29.25 -8.72
C PHE A 106 47.42 -28.04 -9.63
N GLU A 107 48.27 -28.12 -10.66
CA GLU A 107 48.42 -27.03 -11.64
C GLU A 107 47.12 -26.74 -12.39
N ARG A 108 46.39 -27.78 -12.80
CA ARG A 108 45.07 -27.62 -13.46
C ARG A 108 44.04 -27.05 -12.52
N MET A 109 44.03 -27.51 -11.26
CA MET A 109 43.11 -26.94 -10.24
C MET A 109 43.43 -25.48 -9.99
N ALA A 110 44.71 -25.08 -9.96
CA ALA A 110 45.13 -23.69 -9.82
C ALA A 110 44.69 -22.82 -11.03
N GLN A 111 44.57 -23.43 -12.21
CA GLN A 111 44.04 -22.80 -13.43
C GLN A 111 42.51 -22.79 -13.48
N GLY A 112 41.83 -23.33 -12.45
CA GLY A 112 40.37 -23.40 -12.35
C GLY A 112 39.75 -24.67 -12.96
N ASP A 113 40.54 -25.64 -13.47
CA ASP A 113 39.99 -26.89 -13.99
C ASP A 113 39.74 -27.91 -12.86
N LEU A 114 38.52 -27.93 -12.36
CA LEU A 114 38.02 -28.89 -11.38
C LEU A 114 37.30 -30.09 -12.06
N SER A 115 37.34 -30.21 -13.38
CA SER A 115 36.60 -31.23 -14.10
C SER A 115 37.30 -32.59 -14.17
N GLN A 116 38.55 -32.66 -13.74
CA GLN A 116 39.36 -33.87 -13.87
C GLN A 116 38.95 -34.97 -12.87
N HIS A 117 38.79 -36.19 -13.37
CA HIS A 117 38.49 -37.32 -12.46
C HIS A 117 39.80 -37.85 -11.85
N ILE A 118 40.00 -37.65 -10.56
CA ILE A 118 41.18 -38.07 -9.80
C ILE A 118 40.96 -39.48 -9.32
N ILE A 119 41.72 -40.48 -9.88
CA ILE A 119 41.67 -41.88 -9.48
C ILE A 119 42.90 -42.19 -8.68
N ALA A 120 42.72 -42.71 -7.45
CA ALA A 120 43.82 -43.14 -6.59
C ALA A 120 44.48 -44.39 -7.22
N PRO A 121 45.83 -44.42 -7.39
CA PRO A 121 46.54 -45.52 -7.99
C PRO A 121 46.65 -46.77 -7.11
N GLY A 122 46.28 -46.71 -5.84
CA GLY A 122 46.35 -47.78 -4.82
C GLY A 122 45.99 -47.28 -3.42
N ASN A 123 46.13 -48.15 -2.43
CA ASN A 123 45.81 -47.85 -1.00
C ASN A 123 47.03 -47.50 -0.15
N ASN A 124 48.17 -47.19 -0.77
CA ASN A 124 49.38 -46.73 -0.08
C ASN A 124 49.35 -45.24 0.25
N GLU A 125 50.45 -44.68 0.76
CA GLU A 125 50.59 -43.23 1.10
C GLU A 125 50.27 -42.33 -0.09
N ILE A 126 50.68 -42.71 -1.30
CA ILE A 126 50.41 -41.97 -2.54
C ILE A 126 48.93 -42.04 -2.86
N GLY A 127 48.27 -43.21 -2.70
CA GLY A 127 46.82 -43.34 -2.90
C GLY A 127 46.00 -42.49 -1.93
N ARG A 128 46.45 -42.43 -0.67
CA ARG A 128 45.80 -41.50 0.32
C ARG A 128 45.93 -40.05 -0.08
N LEU A 129 47.08 -39.64 -0.65
CA LEU A 129 47.28 -38.28 -1.12
C LEU A 129 46.35 -37.94 -2.29
N TYR A 130 46.16 -38.88 -3.23
CA TYR A 130 45.19 -38.74 -4.36
C TYR A 130 43.75 -38.64 -3.81
N SER A 131 43.37 -39.46 -2.84
CA SER A 131 42.04 -39.44 -2.20
C SER A 131 41.77 -38.08 -1.50
N ALA A 132 42.75 -37.57 -0.75
CA ALA A 132 42.65 -36.27 -0.09
C ALA A 132 42.49 -35.12 -1.13
N MET A 133 43.23 -35.18 -2.23
CA MET A 133 43.14 -34.25 -3.32
C MET A 133 41.79 -34.31 -4.02
N ALA A 134 41.25 -35.53 -4.29
CA ALA A 134 39.93 -35.71 -4.88
C ALA A 134 38.82 -35.12 -3.98
N HIS A 135 38.98 -35.30 -2.66
CA HIS A 135 38.06 -34.73 -1.68
C HIS A 135 38.11 -33.20 -1.68
N MET A 136 39.32 -32.62 -1.69
CA MET A 136 39.51 -31.17 -1.80
C MET A 136 38.90 -30.60 -3.11
N GLN A 137 39.14 -31.27 -4.25
CA GLN A 137 38.55 -30.92 -5.54
C GLN A 137 37.02 -30.95 -5.47
N GLY A 138 36.43 -32.02 -4.86
CA GLY A 138 34.99 -32.15 -4.69
C GLY A 138 34.39 -30.99 -3.90
N SER A 139 34.98 -30.67 -2.74
CA SER A 139 34.55 -29.55 -1.91
C SER A 139 34.66 -28.19 -2.61
N LEU A 140 35.73 -27.95 -3.36
CA LEU A 140 35.87 -26.74 -4.16
C LEU A 140 34.83 -26.68 -5.28
N SER A 141 34.57 -27.80 -5.97
CA SER A 141 33.55 -27.90 -7.01
C SER A 141 32.14 -27.62 -6.50
N GLU A 142 31.81 -28.16 -5.32
CA GLU A 142 30.55 -27.91 -4.63
C GLU A 142 30.42 -26.43 -4.25
N THR A 143 31.45 -25.83 -3.64
CA THR A 143 31.46 -24.41 -3.27
C THR A 143 31.24 -23.52 -4.49
N VAL A 144 31.95 -23.78 -5.60
CA VAL A 144 31.78 -23.05 -6.86
C VAL A 144 30.36 -23.21 -7.40
N GLY A 145 29.80 -24.43 -7.31
CA GLY A 145 28.41 -24.71 -7.70
C GLY A 145 27.40 -23.88 -6.89
N VAL A 146 27.56 -23.84 -5.57
CA VAL A 146 26.71 -23.03 -4.68
C VAL A 146 26.81 -21.54 -5.00
N VAL A 147 28.02 -21.04 -5.21
CA VAL A 147 28.24 -19.60 -5.54
C VAL A 147 27.57 -19.25 -6.90
N ARG A 148 27.70 -20.11 -7.91
CA ARG A 148 27.02 -19.94 -9.21
C ARG A 148 25.50 -19.87 -9.06
N GLN A 149 24.95 -20.82 -8.32
CA GLN A 149 23.50 -20.87 -8.10
C GLN A 149 23.01 -19.66 -7.32
N SER A 150 23.73 -19.27 -6.26
CA SER A 150 23.42 -18.08 -5.47
C SER A 150 23.48 -16.81 -6.29
N GLY A 151 24.54 -16.64 -7.11
CA GLY A 151 24.67 -15.50 -8.02
C GLY A 151 23.52 -15.43 -9.04
N ALA A 152 23.13 -16.55 -9.62
CA ALA A 152 21.98 -16.60 -10.53
C ALA A 152 20.67 -16.22 -9.82
N SER A 153 20.45 -16.71 -8.59
CA SER A 153 19.28 -16.37 -7.80
C SER A 153 19.25 -14.89 -7.38
N ILE A 154 20.39 -14.31 -7.05
CA ILE A 154 20.51 -12.87 -6.72
C ILE A 154 20.15 -12.04 -7.96
N PHE A 155 20.69 -12.38 -9.14
CA PHE A 155 20.38 -11.70 -10.39
C PHE A 155 18.89 -11.73 -10.72
N GLU A 156 18.26 -12.90 -10.65
CA GLU A 156 16.82 -13.03 -10.89
C GLU A 156 15.97 -12.20 -9.91
N ARG A 157 16.33 -12.24 -8.61
CA ARG A 157 15.64 -11.45 -7.59
C ARG A 157 15.83 -9.96 -7.79
N ALA A 158 17.00 -9.51 -8.20
CA ALA A 158 17.27 -8.11 -8.51
C ALA A 158 16.40 -7.62 -9.67
N GLN A 159 16.24 -8.44 -10.73
CA GLN A 159 15.32 -8.14 -11.83
C GLN A 159 13.85 -8.07 -11.38
N GLN A 160 13.44 -8.98 -10.49
CA GLN A 160 12.08 -8.95 -9.92
C GLN A 160 11.84 -7.67 -9.11
N ILE A 161 12.85 -7.24 -8.31
CA ILE A 161 12.80 -5.97 -7.57
C ILE A 161 12.71 -4.79 -8.54
N ALA A 162 13.52 -4.76 -9.60
CA ALA A 162 13.49 -3.69 -10.61
C ALA A 162 12.11 -3.61 -11.29
N SER A 163 11.52 -4.75 -11.67
CA SER A 163 10.18 -4.81 -12.26
C SER A 163 9.09 -4.33 -11.31
N GLY A 164 9.09 -4.81 -10.04
CA GLY A 164 8.13 -4.37 -9.02
C GLY A 164 8.29 -2.89 -8.67
N ASN A 165 9.51 -2.38 -8.73
CA ASN A 165 9.80 -0.97 -8.49
C ASN A 165 9.29 -0.05 -9.61
N ASN A 166 9.29 -0.50 -10.87
CA ASN A 166 8.66 0.22 -11.99
C ASN A 166 7.14 0.30 -11.82
N ASP A 167 6.50 -0.80 -11.36
CA ASP A 167 5.07 -0.77 -11.02
C ASP A 167 4.78 0.22 -9.89
N LEU A 168 5.59 0.18 -8.82
CA LEU A 168 5.47 1.12 -7.70
C LEU A 168 5.66 2.58 -8.15
N SER A 169 6.59 2.86 -9.08
CA SER A 169 6.79 4.18 -9.68
C SER A 169 5.51 4.68 -10.34
N SER A 170 4.94 3.86 -11.24
CA SER A 170 3.71 4.19 -11.95
C SER A 170 2.53 4.46 -11.00
N ARG A 171 2.40 3.64 -9.97
CA ARG A 171 1.36 3.84 -8.93
C ARG A 171 1.60 5.09 -8.11
N THR A 172 2.85 5.44 -7.82
CA THR A 172 3.20 6.66 -7.09
C THR A 172 2.87 7.90 -7.90
N GLU A 173 3.16 7.90 -9.21
CA GLU A 173 2.78 8.98 -10.13
C GLU A 173 1.26 9.13 -10.25
N GLN A 174 0.55 8.01 -10.37
CA GLN A 174 -0.92 8.02 -10.40
C GLN A 174 -1.52 8.56 -9.09
N GLN A 175 -0.94 8.18 -7.95
CA GLN A 175 -1.36 8.67 -6.63
C GLN A 175 -1.10 10.17 -6.49
N ALA A 176 0.03 10.69 -7.00
CA ALA A 176 0.33 12.13 -7.03
C ALA A 176 -0.74 12.90 -7.82
N SER A 177 -1.09 12.44 -9.03
CA SER A 177 -2.14 13.05 -9.85
C SER A 177 -3.51 13.04 -9.17
N SER A 178 -3.86 11.93 -8.49
CA SER A 178 -5.14 11.84 -7.75
C SER A 178 -5.17 12.77 -6.52
N LEU A 179 -4.02 12.99 -5.87
CA LEU A 179 -3.91 13.95 -4.77
C LEU A 179 -4.04 15.39 -5.25
N GLU A 180 -3.46 15.76 -6.40
CA GLU A 180 -3.64 17.09 -7.00
C GLU A 180 -5.11 17.36 -7.32
N GLU A 181 -5.84 16.39 -7.91
CA GLU A 181 -7.27 16.49 -8.18
C GLU A 181 -8.08 16.62 -6.89
N THR A 182 -7.71 15.85 -5.85
CA THR A 182 -8.36 15.92 -4.53
C THR A 182 -8.13 17.28 -3.89
N ALA A 183 -6.90 17.81 -3.91
CA ALA A 183 -6.57 19.12 -3.36
C ALA A 183 -7.36 20.25 -4.06
N SER A 184 -7.42 20.22 -5.39
CA SER A 184 -8.23 21.18 -6.18
C SER A 184 -9.72 21.10 -5.83
N SER A 185 -10.26 19.88 -5.67
CA SER A 185 -11.66 19.67 -5.26
C SER A 185 -11.92 20.20 -3.85
N MET A 186 -10.97 20.03 -2.93
CA MET A 186 -11.06 20.55 -1.56
C MET A 186 -11.02 22.08 -1.51
N GLU A 187 -10.20 22.73 -2.35
CA GLU A 187 -10.19 24.20 -2.47
C GLU A 187 -11.54 24.72 -2.98
N GLN A 188 -12.12 24.05 -3.99
CA GLN A 188 -13.43 24.42 -4.51
C GLN A 188 -14.54 24.21 -3.47
N LEU A 189 -14.49 23.12 -2.69
CA LEU A 189 -15.41 22.88 -1.58
C LEU A 189 -15.27 23.96 -0.49
N ALA A 190 -14.05 24.32 -0.11
CA ALA A 190 -13.80 25.38 0.87
C ALA A 190 -14.42 26.71 0.43
N SER A 191 -14.22 27.09 -0.84
CA SER A 191 -14.82 28.27 -1.42
C SER A 191 -16.36 28.23 -1.40
N THR A 192 -16.93 27.10 -1.79
CA THR A 192 -18.40 26.91 -1.82
C THR A 192 -19.02 26.98 -0.42
N VAL A 193 -18.40 26.34 0.56
CA VAL A 193 -18.84 26.37 1.96
C VAL A 193 -18.70 27.77 2.56
N GLY A 194 -17.62 28.51 2.23
CA GLY A 194 -17.45 29.91 2.61
C GLY A 194 -18.58 30.77 2.05
N HIS A 195 -18.90 30.62 0.75
CA HIS A 195 -20.03 31.32 0.13
C HIS A 195 -21.37 30.96 0.77
N ASN A 196 -21.59 29.70 1.16
CA ASN A 196 -22.83 29.30 1.84
C ASN A 196 -22.99 29.98 3.19
N ALA A 197 -21.91 30.07 3.99
CA ALA A 197 -21.92 30.79 5.26
C ALA A 197 -22.27 32.27 5.05
N ASP A 198 -21.66 32.93 4.08
CA ASP A 198 -21.91 34.35 3.78
C ASP A 198 -23.34 34.57 3.26
N ASN A 199 -23.84 33.72 2.39
CA ASN A 199 -25.21 33.76 1.88
C ASN A 199 -26.23 33.55 3.01
N ALA A 200 -25.95 32.63 3.94
CA ALA A 200 -26.83 32.40 5.09
C ALA A 200 -26.87 33.62 6.04
N ARG A 201 -25.72 34.24 6.32
CA ARG A 201 -25.66 35.51 7.12
C ARG A 201 -26.44 36.62 6.41
N GLN A 202 -26.29 36.77 5.12
CA GLN A 202 -27.01 37.79 4.34
C GLN A 202 -28.51 37.53 4.32
N ALA A 203 -28.94 36.28 4.17
CA ALA A 203 -30.36 35.89 4.24
C ALA A 203 -30.96 36.11 5.63
N SER A 204 -30.21 35.81 6.71
CA SER A 204 -30.64 36.13 8.12
C SER A 204 -30.85 37.62 8.30
N GLN A 205 -29.94 38.45 7.79
CA GLN A 205 -30.11 39.91 7.83
C GLN A 205 -31.35 40.41 7.08
N LEU A 206 -31.59 39.87 5.86
CA LEU A 206 -32.81 40.18 5.07
C LEU A 206 -34.09 39.77 5.83
N ALA A 207 -34.07 38.62 6.47
CA ALA A 207 -35.18 38.16 7.30
C ALA A 207 -35.41 39.09 8.51
N GLY A 208 -34.35 39.56 9.11
CA GLY A 208 -34.44 40.60 10.15
C GLY A 208 -35.11 41.87 9.67
N ASP A 209 -34.71 42.40 8.53
CA ASP A 209 -35.31 43.59 7.91
C ASP A 209 -36.78 43.39 7.51
N ALA A 210 -37.11 42.19 6.99
CA ALA A 210 -38.50 41.82 6.67
C ALA A 210 -39.36 41.74 7.93
N THR A 211 -38.81 41.19 9.05
CA THR A 211 -39.48 41.15 10.35
C THR A 211 -39.80 42.57 10.85
N LEU A 212 -38.85 43.50 10.79
CA LEU A 212 -39.05 44.91 11.18
C LEU A 212 -40.13 45.56 10.32
N THR A 213 -40.14 45.31 9.03
CA THR A 213 -41.13 45.83 8.10
C THR A 213 -42.52 45.31 8.38
N ALA A 214 -42.63 43.97 8.63
CA ALA A 214 -43.92 43.32 8.96
C ALA A 214 -44.47 43.80 10.32
N ARG A 215 -43.62 44.02 11.33
CA ARG A 215 -44.05 44.60 12.61
C ARG A 215 -44.58 45.98 12.46
N ARG A 216 -43.87 46.86 11.72
CA ARG A 216 -44.35 48.22 11.42
C ARG A 216 -45.68 48.21 10.69
N SER A 217 -45.84 47.33 9.73
CA SER A 217 -47.12 47.16 9.00
C SER A 217 -48.23 46.67 9.94
N GLY A 218 -47.91 45.79 10.92
CA GLY A 218 -48.87 45.36 11.94
C GLY A 218 -49.27 46.49 12.86
N GLU A 219 -48.37 47.39 13.25
CA GLU A 219 -48.71 48.59 14.02
C GLU A 219 -49.65 49.54 13.25
N GLU A 220 -49.39 49.79 11.97
CA GLU A 220 -50.27 50.58 11.10
C GLU A 220 -51.68 49.95 10.95
N VAL A 221 -51.73 48.63 10.83
CA VAL A 221 -53.01 47.90 10.84
C VAL A 221 -53.76 48.09 12.16
N GLY A 222 -53.05 48.10 13.32
CA GLY A 222 -53.62 48.42 14.62
C GLY A 222 -54.23 49.82 14.67
N ASN A 223 -53.56 50.84 14.18
CA ASN A 223 -54.03 52.21 14.06
C ASN A 223 -55.32 52.32 13.19
N ILE A 224 -55.40 51.53 12.11
CA ILE A 224 -56.59 51.46 11.27
C ILE A 224 -57.77 50.85 12.04
N VAL A 225 -57.56 49.83 12.85
CA VAL A 225 -58.60 49.23 13.72
C VAL A 225 -59.17 50.28 14.69
N GLU A 226 -58.27 51.02 15.34
CA GLU A 226 -58.68 52.09 16.26
C GLU A 226 -59.50 53.15 15.52
N THR A 227 -59.09 53.61 14.36
CA THR A 227 -59.81 54.56 13.53
C THR A 227 -61.19 54.02 13.13
N MET A 228 -61.32 52.75 12.77
CA MET A 228 -62.59 52.11 12.44
C MET A 228 -63.51 52.05 13.66
N GLN A 229 -63.00 51.84 14.85
CA GLN A 229 -63.78 51.86 16.11
C GLN A 229 -64.28 53.29 16.41
N GLU A 230 -63.49 54.32 16.19
CA GLU A 230 -63.89 55.71 16.31
C GLU A 230 -64.99 56.09 15.29
N ILE A 231 -64.87 55.62 14.05
CA ILE A 231 -65.91 55.82 13.03
C ILE A 231 -67.22 55.12 13.40
N SER A 232 -67.11 53.91 13.94
CA SER A 232 -68.28 53.17 14.46
C SER A 232 -68.98 53.92 15.59
N ALA A 233 -68.22 54.37 16.59
CA ALA A 233 -68.77 55.14 17.71
C ALA A 233 -69.42 56.43 17.24
N SER A 234 -68.78 57.19 16.35
CA SER A 234 -69.37 58.41 15.74
C SER A 234 -70.65 58.11 14.97
N SER A 235 -70.67 57.05 14.20
CA SER A 235 -71.83 56.64 13.43
C SER A 235 -73.02 56.28 14.36
N HIS A 236 -72.77 55.63 15.51
CA HIS A 236 -73.82 55.38 16.52
C HIS A 236 -74.35 56.69 17.12
N GLN A 237 -73.50 57.65 17.41
CA GLN A 237 -73.93 58.98 17.89
C GLN A 237 -74.84 59.67 16.85
N VAL A 238 -74.49 59.58 15.56
CA VAL A 238 -75.36 60.12 14.50
C VAL A 238 -76.70 59.39 14.46
N ALA A 239 -76.74 58.07 14.61
CA ALA A 239 -77.99 57.28 14.64
C ALA A 239 -78.92 57.71 15.82
N ASP A 240 -78.30 58.00 16.97
CA ASP A 240 -79.03 58.52 18.14
C ASP A 240 -79.63 59.89 17.87
N ILE A 241 -78.85 60.79 17.25
CA ILE A 241 -79.34 62.16 16.86
C ILE A 241 -80.48 62.03 15.86
N ILE A 242 -80.38 61.18 14.86
CA ILE A 242 -81.48 60.91 13.89
C ILE A 242 -82.70 60.39 14.58
N THR A 243 -82.58 59.57 15.62
CA THR A 243 -83.66 59.10 16.44
C THR A 243 -84.42 60.26 17.16
N VAL A 244 -83.66 61.21 17.67
CA VAL A 244 -84.22 62.43 18.30
C VAL A 244 -84.92 63.28 17.26
N ILE A 245 -84.33 63.47 16.03
CA ILE A 245 -84.96 64.23 14.91
C ILE A 245 -86.28 63.59 14.47
N ASP A 246 -86.34 62.24 14.34
CA ASP A 246 -87.58 61.51 14.00
C ASP A 246 -88.69 61.68 15.07
N ASN A 247 -88.27 61.65 16.35
CA ASN A 247 -89.18 61.91 17.49
C ASN A 247 -89.73 63.34 17.47
N LEU A 248 -88.84 64.33 17.17
CA LEU A 248 -89.18 65.74 17.05
C LEU A 248 -90.11 65.97 15.85
N ALA A 249 -89.89 65.33 14.71
CA ALA A 249 -90.75 65.38 13.54
C ALA A 249 -92.15 64.76 13.87
N PHE A 250 -92.17 63.62 14.58
CA PHE A 250 -93.43 63.05 15.06
C PHE A 250 -94.19 63.97 16.01
N GLN A 251 -93.50 64.57 17.03
CA GLN A 251 -94.15 65.52 17.96
C GLN A 251 -94.71 66.75 17.21
N THR A 252 -93.94 67.21 16.22
CA THR A 252 -94.29 68.38 15.40
C THR A 252 -95.50 68.05 14.52
N ASN A 253 -95.56 66.85 13.96
CA ASN A 253 -96.69 66.32 13.20
C ASN A 253 -97.96 66.26 14.09
N ILE A 254 -97.87 65.79 15.35
CA ILE A 254 -98.99 65.73 16.34
C ILE A 254 -99.43 67.16 16.74
N LEU A 255 -98.49 68.10 16.96
CA LEU A 255 -98.76 69.55 17.28
C LEU A 255 -99.49 70.22 16.09
N ALA A 256 -99.01 69.99 14.88
CA ALA A 256 -99.63 70.47 13.63
C ALA A 256 -101.02 69.90 13.43
N LEU A 257 -101.28 68.60 13.72
CA LEU A 257 -102.56 67.96 13.68
C LEU A 257 -103.54 68.59 14.71
N ASN A 258 -103.09 68.80 15.96
CA ASN A 258 -103.88 69.45 16.99
C ASN A 258 -104.19 70.93 16.55
N ALA A 259 -103.27 71.66 16.02
CA ALA A 259 -103.49 73.00 15.48
C ALA A 259 -104.46 72.99 14.31
N SER A 260 -104.41 72.01 13.35
CA SER A 260 -105.32 71.85 12.28
C SER A 260 -106.81 71.54 12.77
N VAL A 261 -106.92 70.74 13.82
CA VAL A 261 -108.25 70.47 14.45
C VAL A 261 -108.78 71.73 15.09
N GLU A 262 -108.01 72.51 15.81
CA GLU A 262 -108.47 73.74 16.49
C GLU A 262 -108.78 74.83 15.47
N ALA A 263 -108.02 74.92 14.41
CA ALA A 263 -108.28 75.79 13.25
C ALA A 263 -109.58 75.43 12.59
N ALA A 264 -109.95 74.16 12.39
CA ALA A 264 -111.18 73.74 11.89
C ALA A 264 -112.37 74.08 12.83
N ARG A 265 -112.15 74.02 14.14
CA ARG A 265 -113.10 74.34 15.23
C ARG A 265 -113.44 75.81 15.23
N ALA A 266 -112.53 76.71 14.88
CA ALA A 266 -112.67 78.15 14.85
C ALA A 266 -113.42 78.59 13.55
N GLY A 267 -113.81 77.75 12.66
CA GLY A 267 -114.62 78.03 11.51
C GLY A 267 -114.02 79.04 10.49
N GLU A 268 -114.64 80.05 10.04
CA GLU A 268 -114.23 81.05 9.10
C GLU A 268 -112.98 81.85 9.59
N HIS A 269 -112.84 82.09 10.96
CA HIS A 269 -111.74 82.80 11.52
C HIS A 269 -110.45 81.96 11.61
N GLY A 270 -110.50 80.65 11.49
CA GLY A 270 -109.38 79.71 11.57
C GLY A 270 -108.76 79.39 10.20
N LYS A 271 -109.25 79.72 9.03
CA LYS A 271 -108.79 79.30 7.73
C LYS A 271 -107.34 79.58 7.42
N GLY A 272 -106.82 80.76 7.82
CA GLY A 272 -105.33 81.01 7.65
C GLY A 272 -104.47 80.15 8.50
N PHE A 273 -104.90 79.84 9.82
CA PHE A 273 -104.15 78.95 10.69
C PHE A 273 -104.26 77.48 10.18
N ALA A 274 -105.32 77.06 9.60
CA ALA A 274 -105.46 75.69 9.00
C ALA A 274 -104.42 75.45 7.86
N VAL A 275 -104.24 76.40 7.02
CA VAL A 275 -103.23 76.30 5.92
C VAL A 275 -101.81 76.23 6.49
N VAL A 276 -101.47 77.06 7.48
CA VAL A 276 -100.15 76.95 8.17
C VAL A 276 -99.90 75.62 8.89
N ALA A 277 -100.93 75.17 9.65
CA ALA A 277 -100.90 73.86 10.32
C ALA A 277 -100.74 72.73 9.34
N GLN A 278 -101.41 72.79 8.17
CA GLN A 278 -101.29 71.76 7.13
C GLN A 278 -99.83 71.83 6.52
N GLU A 279 -99.25 72.99 6.31
CA GLU A 279 -97.86 73.12 5.81
C GLU A 279 -96.81 72.64 6.83
N VAL A 280 -96.99 73.00 8.18
CA VAL A 280 -96.17 72.43 9.26
C VAL A 280 -96.26 70.92 9.34
N ARG A 281 -97.46 70.35 9.14
CA ARG A 281 -97.66 68.90 9.14
C ARG A 281 -97.01 68.21 7.96
N SER A 282 -97.07 68.84 6.76
CA SER A 282 -96.37 68.36 5.55
C SER A 282 -94.81 68.44 5.73
N LEU A 283 -94.30 69.52 6.31
CA LEU A 283 -92.87 69.69 6.65
C LEU A 283 -92.44 68.60 7.69
N ALA A 284 -93.22 68.38 8.73
CA ALA A 284 -92.94 67.36 9.72
C ALA A 284 -92.89 65.93 9.07
N SER A 285 -93.88 65.58 8.25
CA SER A 285 -93.90 64.32 7.51
C SER A 285 -92.63 64.15 6.59
N ARG A 286 -92.27 65.24 5.86
CA ARG A 286 -91.03 65.25 5.05
C ARG A 286 -89.73 65.10 5.88
N SER A 287 -89.69 65.75 7.05
CA SER A 287 -88.56 65.57 8.05
C SER A 287 -88.46 64.15 8.57
N ALA A 288 -89.58 63.51 8.91
CA ALA A 288 -89.63 62.11 9.36
C ALA A 288 -89.15 61.16 8.29
N ASN A 289 -89.60 61.34 7.04
CA ASN A 289 -89.12 60.53 5.91
C ASN A 289 -87.62 60.72 5.67
N ALA A 290 -87.08 61.98 5.68
CA ALA A 290 -85.65 62.25 5.56
C ALA A 290 -84.83 61.58 6.71
N ALA A 291 -85.35 61.71 7.93
CA ALA A 291 -84.68 61.03 9.07
C ALA A 291 -84.62 59.51 8.90
N LYS A 292 -85.71 58.89 8.38
CA LYS A 292 -85.75 57.43 8.11
C LYS A 292 -84.73 57.06 6.99
N GLU A 293 -84.66 57.90 5.95
CA GLU A 293 -83.63 57.65 4.86
C GLU A 293 -82.21 57.77 5.43
N ILE A 294 -81.91 58.82 6.23
CA ILE A 294 -80.59 58.97 6.84
C ILE A 294 -80.28 57.79 7.77
N ARG A 295 -81.26 57.31 8.57
CA ARG A 295 -81.07 56.14 9.44
C ARG A 295 -80.68 54.92 8.61
N THR A 296 -81.36 54.64 7.50
CA THR A 296 -81.01 53.52 6.62
C THR A 296 -79.58 53.62 6.05
N LEU A 297 -79.14 54.84 5.75
CA LEU A 297 -77.75 55.09 5.25
C LEU A 297 -76.74 54.85 6.39
N ILE A 298 -77.02 55.29 7.59
CA ILE A 298 -76.17 55.09 8.77
C ILE A 298 -76.05 53.59 9.12
N ASP A 299 -77.20 52.86 9.17
CA ASP A 299 -77.18 51.41 9.42
C ASP A 299 -76.40 50.66 8.34
N THR A 300 -76.51 51.05 7.12
CA THR A 300 -75.70 50.49 6.00
C THR A 300 -74.23 50.83 6.17
N SER A 301 -73.89 52.02 6.62
CA SER A 301 -72.50 52.46 6.87
C SER A 301 -71.91 51.72 8.06
N LEU A 302 -72.62 51.52 9.15
CA LEU A 302 -72.21 50.71 10.31
C LEU A 302 -71.89 49.25 9.87
N GLY A 303 -72.74 48.66 9.05
CA GLY A 303 -72.48 47.29 8.53
C GLY A 303 -71.18 47.20 7.67
N LYS A 304 -70.92 48.26 6.87
CA LYS A 304 -69.67 48.35 6.13
C LYS A 304 -68.45 48.54 7.00
N VAL A 305 -68.55 49.36 8.08
CA VAL A 305 -67.45 49.58 9.02
C VAL A 305 -67.17 48.31 9.82
N ASP A 306 -68.19 47.58 10.26
CA ASP A 306 -68.01 46.29 10.97
C ASP A 306 -67.30 45.27 10.07
N ALA A 307 -67.78 45.11 8.83
CA ALA A 307 -67.15 44.19 7.86
C ALA A 307 -65.69 44.64 7.53
N GLY A 308 -65.42 45.96 7.49
CA GLY A 308 -64.06 46.52 7.31
C GLY A 308 -63.17 46.19 8.47
N THR A 309 -63.68 46.39 9.71
CA THR A 309 -62.95 46.06 10.96
C THR A 309 -62.55 44.59 11.05
N GLN A 310 -63.50 43.69 10.69
CA GLN A 310 -63.17 42.24 10.65
C GLN A 310 -62.06 41.90 9.66
N ARG A 311 -62.09 42.50 8.44
CA ARG A 311 -61.02 42.30 7.45
C ARG A 311 -59.66 42.83 7.90
N VAL A 312 -59.63 43.98 8.53
CA VAL A 312 -58.42 44.62 9.05
C VAL A 312 -57.85 43.82 10.21
N ASN A 313 -58.69 43.29 11.12
CA ASN A 313 -58.24 42.40 12.16
C ASN A 313 -57.60 41.09 11.60
N HIS A 314 -58.24 40.53 10.55
CA HIS A 314 -57.64 39.36 9.86
C HIS A 314 -56.28 39.70 9.19
N ALA A 315 -56.16 40.87 8.58
CA ALA A 315 -54.84 41.33 8.06
C ALA A 315 -53.79 41.48 9.17
N GLY A 316 -54.16 41.97 10.36
CA GLY A 316 -53.28 42.06 11.50
C GLY A 316 -52.80 40.70 11.98
N GLN A 317 -53.70 39.68 12.04
CA GLN A 317 -53.31 38.34 12.40
C GLN A 317 -52.33 37.73 11.34
N THR A 318 -52.62 37.97 10.06
CA THR A 318 -51.72 37.52 8.98
C THR A 318 -50.34 38.14 9.08
N MET A 319 -50.22 39.42 9.51
CA MET A 319 -48.91 40.09 9.78
C MET A 319 -48.17 39.42 10.97
N GLN A 320 -48.82 39.01 12.01
CA GLN A 320 -48.21 38.26 13.11
C GLN A 320 -47.73 36.90 12.66
N ASP A 321 -48.48 36.16 11.90
CA ASP A 321 -48.14 34.85 11.38
C ASP A 321 -46.90 34.97 10.43
N LEU A 322 -46.86 36.05 9.64
CA LEU A 322 -45.69 36.37 8.79
C LEU A 322 -44.44 36.66 9.61
N VAL A 323 -44.51 37.44 10.67
CA VAL A 323 -43.39 37.69 11.57
C VAL A 323 -42.84 36.39 12.16
N ALA A 324 -43.76 35.50 12.63
CA ALA A 324 -43.36 34.20 13.16
C ALA A 324 -42.70 33.26 12.09
N ALA A 325 -43.19 33.32 10.84
CA ALA A 325 -42.61 32.56 9.74
C ALA A 325 -41.23 33.04 9.34
N VAL A 326 -41.05 34.38 9.23
CA VAL A 326 -39.76 34.98 8.87
C VAL A 326 -38.74 34.78 10.01
N GLN A 327 -39.16 34.80 11.27
CA GLN A 327 -38.26 34.48 12.38
C GLN A 327 -37.70 33.04 12.27
N ARG A 328 -38.56 32.07 11.95
CA ARG A 328 -38.09 30.69 11.69
C ARG A 328 -37.09 30.58 10.54
N VAL A 329 -37.26 31.41 9.49
CA VAL A 329 -36.28 31.49 8.40
C VAL A 329 -34.93 32.04 8.90
N SER A 330 -34.94 33.07 9.73
CA SER A 330 -33.74 33.61 10.34
C SER A 330 -33.02 32.59 11.20
N ASP A 331 -33.76 31.85 12.03
CA ASP A 331 -33.19 30.80 12.90
C ASP A 331 -32.51 29.68 12.06
N ILE A 332 -33.14 29.25 10.96
CA ILE A 332 -32.56 28.26 10.02
C ILE A 332 -31.31 28.80 9.34
N MET A 333 -31.30 30.06 8.95
CA MET A 333 -30.13 30.69 8.33
C MET A 333 -28.94 30.75 9.30
N ASP A 334 -29.18 31.06 10.56
CA ASP A 334 -28.14 31.07 11.61
C ASP A 334 -27.59 29.65 11.83
N GLU A 335 -28.44 28.63 11.78
CA GLU A 335 -28.03 27.22 11.86
C GLU A 335 -27.17 26.78 10.66
N ILE A 336 -27.57 27.20 9.43
CA ILE A 336 -26.79 26.94 8.20
C ILE A 336 -25.44 27.66 8.26
N ALA A 337 -25.38 28.89 8.75
CA ALA A 337 -24.12 29.64 8.89
C ALA A 337 -23.17 28.92 9.86
N ALA A 338 -23.66 28.49 11.03
CA ALA A 338 -22.89 27.74 12.01
C ALA A 338 -22.41 26.37 11.47
N ALA A 339 -23.26 25.63 10.81
CA ALA A 339 -22.89 24.35 10.17
C ALA A 339 -21.85 24.53 9.05
N SER A 340 -21.96 25.60 8.28
CA SER A 340 -20.97 25.93 7.22
C SER A 340 -19.62 26.29 7.82
N GLU A 341 -19.59 26.98 8.98
CA GLU A 341 -18.34 27.29 9.68
C GLU A 341 -17.68 26.02 10.24
N GLU A 342 -18.45 25.08 10.77
CA GLU A 342 -17.97 23.77 11.19
C GLU A 342 -17.43 22.94 10.00
N GLN A 343 -18.14 22.94 8.86
CA GLN A 343 -17.67 22.31 7.63
C GLN A 343 -16.36 22.93 7.14
N SER A 344 -16.20 24.25 7.19
CA SER A 344 -14.96 24.93 6.81
C SER A 344 -13.78 24.48 7.67
N ASN A 345 -13.99 24.33 8.99
CA ASN A 345 -12.98 23.79 9.88
C ASN A 345 -12.63 22.32 9.55
N GLY A 346 -13.64 21.50 9.25
CA GLY A 346 -13.45 20.10 8.81
C GLY A 346 -12.65 20.00 7.50
N ILE A 347 -12.97 20.85 6.52
CA ILE A 347 -12.21 20.94 5.26
C ILE A 347 -10.75 21.33 5.51
N GLY A 348 -10.50 22.25 6.46
CA GLY A 348 -9.15 22.60 6.88
C GLY A 348 -8.35 21.41 7.40
N GLN A 349 -8.97 20.53 8.19
CA GLN A 349 -8.32 19.29 8.67
C GLN A 349 -8.05 18.30 7.53
N VAL A 350 -8.99 18.15 6.59
CA VAL A 350 -8.79 17.29 5.42
C VAL A 350 -7.65 17.83 4.55
N ASN A 351 -7.55 19.14 4.33
CA ASN A 351 -6.44 19.76 3.60
C ASN A 351 -5.08 19.46 4.25
N GLN A 352 -5.01 19.49 5.58
CA GLN A 352 -3.79 19.12 6.29
C GLN A 352 -3.44 17.64 6.10
N ALA A 353 -4.43 16.75 6.08
CA ALA A 353 -4.22 15.33 5.80
C ALA A 353 -3.75 15.08 4.36
N VAL A 354 -4.30 15.80 3.38
CA VAL A 354 -3.88 15.75 1.96
C VAL A 354 -2.43 16.22 1.81
N ALA A 355 -2.03 17.31 2.47
CA ALA A 355 -0.64 17.77 2.46
C ALA A 355 0.33 16.73 3.08
N GLN A 356 -0.11 16.02 4.12
CA GLN A 356 0.68 14.93 4.71
C GLN A 356 0.78 13.71 3.77
N MET A 357 -0.29 13.40 3.03
CA MET A 357 -0.26 12.35 2.00
C MET A 357 0.69 12.72 0.85
N ASP A 358 0.71 13.99 0.41
CA ASP A 358 1.67 14.46 -0.60
C ASP A 358 3.12 14.23 -0.16
N GLN A 359 3.44 14.55 1.10
CA GLN A 359 4.77 14.27 1.64
C GLN A 359 5.12 12.77 1.59
N VAL A 360 4.18 11.88 1.90
CA VAL A 360 4.38 10.42 1.80
C VAL A 360 4.61 9.98 0.35
N VAL A 361 3.86 10.54 -0.60
CA VAL A 361 4.04 10.25 -2.04
C VAL A 361 5.43 10.68 -2.52
N GLN A 362 5.89 11.86 -2.12
CA GLN A 362 7.24 12.33 -2.44
C GLN A 362 8.32 11.43 -1.81
N GLN A 363 8.14 10.97 -0.57
CA GLN A 363 9.03 9.99 0.05
C GLN A 363 9.02 8.66 -0.70
N ASN A 364 7.85 8.17 -1.14
CA ASN A 364 7.75 6.97 -1.95
C ASN A 364 8.52 7.11 -3.28
N ALA A 365 8.42 8.26 -3.95
CA ALA A 365 9.19 8.52 -5.17
C ALA A 365 10.71 8.45 -4.92
N GLN A 366 11.20 8.97 -3.79
CA GLN A 366 12.61 8.85 -3.40
C GLN A 366 13.01 7.40 -3.11
N LEU A 367 12.15 6.63 -2.40
CA LEU A 367 12.39 5.22 -2.11
C LEU A 367 12.41 4.37 -3.38
N VAL A 368 11.53 4.65 -4.34
CA VAL A 368 11.53 4.03 -5.67
C VAL A 368 12.88 4.24 -6.38
N GLN A 369 13.38 5.47 -6.41
CA GLN A 369 14.68 5.75 -7.01
C GLN A 369 15.85 5.05 -6.29
N GLN A 370 15.78 4.94 -4.97
CA GLN A 370 16.78 4.24 -4.18
C GLN A 370 16.71 2.72 -4.43
N ALA A 371 15.52 2.14 -4.46
CA ALA A 371 15.32 0.71 -4.75
C ALA A 371 15.82 0.35 -6.17
N ALA A 372 15.60 1.23 -7.16
CA ALA A 372 16.12 1.05 -8.51
C ALA A 372 17.66 1.00 -8.53
N ARG A 373 18.34 1.92 -7.81
CA ARG A 373 19.80 1.91 -7.68
C ARG A 373 20.31 0.64 -7.02
N ASN A 374 19.69 0.23 -5.91
CA ASN A 374 20.08 -0.98 -5.18
C ASN A 374 19.87 -2.26 -6.03
N ALA A 375 18.79 -2.33 -6.81
CA ALA A 375 18.56 -3.46 -7.72
C ALA A 375 19.65 -3.54 -8.80
N ASN A 376 20.03 -2.40 -9.41
CA ASN A 376 21.10 -2.35 -10.39
C ASN A 376 22.48 -2.72 -9.77
N GLU A 377 22.75 -2.31 -8.53
CA GLU A 377 23.96 -2.71 -7.82
C GLU A 377 24.00 -4.22 -7.57
N LEU A 378 22.88 -4.80 -7.14
CA LEU A 378 22.76 -6.26 -6.93
C LEU A 378 22.95 -7.03 -8.25
N GLU A 379 22.39 -6.56 -9.36
CA GLU A 379 22.64 -7.14 -10.70
C GLU A 379 24.14 -7.10 -11.05
N GLY A 380 24.80 -5.96 -10.81
CA GLY A 380 26.22 -5.79 -11.02
C GLY A 380 27.07 -6.75 -10.16
N GLU A 381 26.77 -6.88 -8.88
CA GLU A 381 27.47 -7.81 -7.99
C GLU A 381 27.23 -9.28 -8.37
N ALA A 382 26.02 -9.64 -8.74
CA ALA A 382 25.70 -10.98 -9.22
C ALA A 382 26.45 -11.31 -10.52
N ALA A 383 26.57 -10.33 -11.43
CA ALA A 383 27.37 -10.48 -12.65
C ALA A 383 28.85 -10.69 -12.34
N ARG A 384 29.42 -9.93 -11.42
CA ARG A 384 30.82 -10.09 -10.96
C ARG A 384 31.06 -11.45 -10.30
N LEU A 385 30.14 -11.92 -9.44
CA LEU A 385 30.22 -13.25 -8.85
C LEU A 385 30.20 -14.33 -9.91
N ARG A 386 29.35 -14.21 -10.92
CA ARG A 386 29.29 -15.12 -12.05
C ARG A 386 30.61 -15.14 -12.82
N GLU A 387 31.15 -13.99 -13.16
CA GLU A 387 32.43 -13.85 -13.86
C GLU A 387 33.60 -14.45 -13.05
N ALA A 388 33.64 -14.17 -11.72
CA ALA A 388 34.70 -14.68 -10.86
C ALA A 388 34.73 -16.21 -10.80
N VAL A 389 33.54 -16.88 -10.83
CA VAL A 389 33.44 -18.34 -10.76
C VAL A 389 33.35 -19.00 -12.15
N GLU A 390 33.17 -18.24 -13.23
CA GLU A 390 33.10 -18.74 -14.60
C GLU A 390 34.41 -19.38 -15.07
N ARG A 391 35.56 -18.85 -14.54
CA ARG A 391 36.90 -19.41 -14.78
C ARG A 391 37.04 -20.85 -14.26
N PHE A 392 36.24 -21.26 -13.28
CA PHE A 392 36.30 -22.63 -12.74
C PHE A 392 35.45 -23.57 -13.61
N ARG A 393 36.10 -24.61 -14.19
CA ARG A 393 35.43 -25.67 -14.90
C ARG A 393 35.10 -26.78 -13.93
N VAL A 394 33.82 -26.98 -13.63
CA VAL A 394 33.34 -28.07 -12.78
C VAL A 394 32.72 -29.17 -13.63
N THR A 395 33.00 -30.44 -13.28
CA THR A 395 32.39 -31.59 -13.97
C THR A 395 30.93 -31.68 -13.57
N GLY A 396 30.00 -31.64 -14.54
CA GLY A 396 28.60 -31.88 -14.27
C GLY A 396 27.87 -30.68 -13.69
N ALA A 397 27.71 -29.63 -14.53
CA ALA A 397 26.38 -29.04 -14.55
C ALA A 397 25.42 -30.10 -15.19
N VAL A 398 25.24 -31.23 -14.49
CA VAL A 398 23.97 -31.94 -14.63
C VAL A 398 22.96 -30.89 -14.20
N GLY A 399 22.29 -30.28 -15.18
CA GLY A 399 21.11 -29.52 -14.91
C GLY A 399 20.27 -30.38 -13.98
N VAL A 400 20.27 -30.04 -12.71
CA VAL A 400 19.17 -30.43 -11.86
C VAL A 400 17.99 -29.88 -12.63
N PRO A 401 17.08 -30.72 -13.15
CA PRO A 401 15.90 -30.20 -13.77
C PRO A 401 15.34 -29.28 -12.70
N ILE A 402 15.29 -27.97 -13.00
CA ILE A 402 14.47 -27.04 -12.25
C ILE A 402 13.12 -27.72 -12.27
N VAL A 403 12.80 -28.42 -11.18
CA VAL A 403 11.41 -28.71 -10.87
C VAL A 403 10.88 -27.32 -10.63
N THR A 404 10.51 -26.68 -11.74
CA THR A 404 9.58 -25.59 -11.74
C THR A 404 8.39 -26.22 -11.05
N SER A 405 8.34 -26.09 -9.71
CA SER A 405 7.07 -26.16 -9.01
C SER A 405 6.25 -25.14 -9.76
N ALA A 406 5.57 -25.60 -10.80
CA ALA A 406 4.44 -24.93 -11.35
C ALA A 406 3.57 -24.69 -10.12
N ILE A 407 3.69 -23.48 -9.57
CA ILE A 407 2.64 -22.90 -8.77
C ILE A 407 1.48 -22.88 -9.78
N LEU A 408 0.78 -24.00 -9.85
CA LEU A 408 -0.56 -24.04 -10.39
C LEU A 408 -1.24 -22.86 -9.71
N PRO A 409 -1.76 -21.88 -10.48
CA PRO A 409 -2.65 -20.92 -9.88
C PRO A 409 -3.72 -21.79 -9.21
N SER A 410 -3.74 -21.76 -7.88
CA SER A 410 -4.86 -22.26 -7.11
C SER A 410 -6.05 -21.50 -7.66
N THR A 411 -6.74 -22.12 -8.63
CA THR A 411 -8.12 -21.78 -8.94
C THR A 411 -8.86 -22.11 -7.66
N ALA A 412 -8.86 -21.11 -6.74
CA ALA A 412 -9.86 -21.04 -5.71
C ALA A 412 -11.17 -21.06 -6.46
N SER A 413 -11.73 -22.25 -6.59
CA SER A 413 -13.10 -22.51 -6.95
C SER A 413 -13.95 -21.71 -5.96
N ALA A 414 -14.40 -20.53 -6.42
CA ALA A 414 -15.40 -19.76 -5.73
C ALA A 414 -16.60 -20.70 -5.49
N PRO A 415 -17.08 -20.86 -4.25
CA PRO A 415 -18.29 -21.59 -4.02
C PRO A 415 -19.43 -20.83 -4.72
N SER A 416 -20.01 -21.44 -5.72
CA SER A 416 -21.27 -21.02 -6.34
C SER A 416 -22.33 -20.95 -5.24
N ARG A 417 -22.53 -19.80 -4.63
CA ARG A 417 -23.72 -19.47 -3.87
C ARG A 417 -24.83 -19.14 -4.85
N ARG A 418 -25.55 -20.16 -5.32
CA ARG A 418 -26.95 -20.04 -5.65
C ARG A 418 -27.69 -19.76 -4.33
N GLY A 419 -27.96 -18.50 -4.05
CA GLY A 419 -28.76 -18.02 -2.95
C GLY A 419 -29.56 -16.84 -3.49
N THR A 420 -30.86 -17.06 -3.67
CA THR A 420 -31.91 -16.11 -3.98
C THR A 420 -31.69 -14.78 -3.26
N SER A 421 -31.35 -13.74 -4.05
CA SER A 421 -31.41 -12.35 -3.62
C SER A 421 -32.87 -11.97 -3.44
N LYS A 422 -33.36 -11.93 -2.19
CA LYS A 422 -34.48 -11.13 -1.79
C LYS A 422 -33.97 -9.69 -1.66
N ALA A 423 -34.54 -8.81 -2.47
CA ALA A 423 -34.29 -7.36 -2.41
C ALA A 423 -34.49 -6.85 -0.98
N VAL A 424 -33.46 -6.26 -0.42
CA VAL A 424 -33.55 -5.27 0.65
C VAL A 424 -33.25 -3.95 0.00
N VAL A 425 -34.30 -3.35 -0.55
CA VAL A 425 -34.39 -1.92 -0.82
C VAL A 425 -35.18 -1.39 0.34
N ASP A 426 -34.86 -0.22 0.83
CA ASP A 426 -35.46 0.59 1.91
C ASP A 426 -34.80 0.46 3.29
N GLU A 427 -33.72 1.28 3.44
CA GLU A 427 -33.40 1.87 4.76
C GLU A 427 -32.42 3.07 4.65
N TRP A 428 -32.58 3.95 3.66
CA TRP A 428 -31.81 5.20 3.57
C TRP A 428 -32.68 6.47 3.37
N GLU A 429 -33.95 6.41 3.76
CA GLU A 429 -34.84 7.61 3.79
C GLU A 429 -35.18 8.11 5.20
N ALA A 430 -34.30 7.92 6.16
CA ALA A 430 -34.50 8.49 7.49
C ALA A 430 -33.16 8.89 8.13
N PHE A 431 -32.51 9.91 7.55
CA PHE A 431 -31.62 10.82 8.30
C PHE A 431 -31.46 12.11 7.51
#